data_39bedad8005784b69087c09a0b28ccfc
#
_entry.id   39bedad8005784b69087c09a0b28ccfc
#
_cell.length_a   1.000
_cell.length_b   1.000
_cell.length_c   1.000
_cell.angle_alpha   90.00
_cell.angle_beta   90.00
_cell.angle_gamma   90.00
#
_symmetry.space_group_name_H-M   'P 1'
#
loop_
_entity.id
_entity.type
_entity.pdbx_description
1 polymer ?
#
loop_
_entity_poly.entity_id
_entity_poly.type
_entity_poly.pdbx_seq_one_letter_code
_entity_poly.pdbx_strand_id
1 'polypeptide(L)'
;MLINEIPDDCLLAIFDYIIDLDDLINCYKVCVKWRHLIAKRTKKVKYLIGQRGYSSDAVYFQRPCVRDVTYLSKLFTNLQIAELSPGLHLKVEDAIEFVSKQESLRGLISRYRKPIEKYCDQLEMLSVNHFNPNNLRNGSSIKQLDIWNYSLEDLKRDAHYMPNLERLKVEIDVPDNPYDGPVLEKLKILEMAFRRPCHNIFYGFQFMDSCPNLQSAHILMSANTSFFDETLKHKCLQDLVFQFYGLDNADDTWNYFKRLFKKFPNLKHLALRGHCIITDEHIEQLVHILPNLVLLDAVECQEVTQRAADYVQDYCKRYGRSIKFYYNGNEHEIKSDWPQLSNEYEVISRGFDFMKHCFRKDWIYVDLSCLLVPIDY
;
A
#
# COMPACT_ATOMS: atom_id res chain seq x y z
N MET A 1 -31.72 5.46 -37.03
CA MET A 1 -31.48 6.34 -35.86
C MET A 1 -29.99 6.64 -35.82
N LEU A 2 -29.63 7.88 -35.95
CA LEU A 2 -28.24 8.31 -35.78
C LEU A 2 -27.93 8.42 -34.29
N ILE A 3 -26.69 8.14 -33.85
CA ILE A 3 -26.29 8.17 -32.44
C ILE A 3 -26.57 9.54 -31.79
N ASN A 4 -26.51 10.61 -32.55
CA ASN A 4 -26.83 11.97 -32.08
C ASN A 4 -28.33 12.24 -31.85
N GLU A 5 -29.22 11.34 -32.31
CA GLU A 5 -30.68 11.42 -32.11
C GLU A 5 -31.09 10.78 -30.78
N ILE A 6 -30.16 10.03 -30.13
CA ILE A 6 -30.38 9.45 -28.81
C ILE A 6 -30.55 10.58 -27.77
N PRO A 7 -31.55 10.45 -26.84
CA PRO A 7 -31.71 11.40 -25.75
C PRO A 7 -30.44 11.60 -24.92
N ASP A 8 -30.21 12.79 -24.39
CA ASP A 8 -29.02 13.15 -23.63
C ASP A 8 -28.79 12.25 -22.42
N ASP A 9 -29.84 11.87 -21.71
CA ASP A 9 -29.72 10.99 -20.53
C ASP A 9 -29.25 9.57 -20.91
N CYS A 10 -29.70 9.08 -22.08
CA CYS A 10 -29.22 7.79 -22.60
C CYS A 10 -27.76 7.87 -23.03
N LEU A 11 -27.35 8.97 -23.67
CA LEU A 11 -25.95 9.20 -24.03
C LEU A 11 -25.07 9.34 -22.79
N LEU A 12 -25.52 10.06 -21.74
CA LEU A 12 -24.80 10.16 -20.47
C LEU A 12 -24.64 8.80 -19.83
N ALA A 13 -25.68 7.96 -19.81
CA ALA A 13 -25.59 6.60 -19.30
C ALA A 13 -24.56 5.76 -20.06
N ILE A 14 -24.47 5.92 -21.40
CA ILE A 14 -23.42 5.26 -22.21
C ILE A 14 -22.04 5.81 -21.84
N PHE A 15 -21.90 7.13 -21.70
CA PHE A 15 -20.63 7.76 -21.38
C PHE A 15 -20.15 7.46 -19.95
N ASP A 16 -21.03 7.10 -19.03
CA ASP A 16 -20.63 6.66 -17.68
C ASP A 16 -19.82 5.34 -17.71
N TYR A 17 -19.96 4.52 -18.78
CA TYR A 17 -19.14 3.33 -19.00
C TYR A 17 -17.80 3.61 -19.67
N ILE A 18 -17.56 4.82 -20.17
CA ILE A 18 -16.28 5.20 -20.75
C ILE A 18 -15.35 5.60 -19.63
N ILE A 19 -14.47 4.69 -19.26
CA ILE A 19 -13.51 4.86 -18.18
C ILE A 19 -12.07 5.04 -18.68
N ASP A 20 -11.80 4.80 -19.95
CA ASP A 20 -10.50 5.08 -20.58
C ASP A 20 -10.37 6.55 -20.96
N LEU A 21 -9.21 7.14 -20.65
CA LEU A 21 -8.96 8.56 -20.87
C LEU A 21 -8.92 8.93 -22.35
N ASP A 22 -8.35 8.06 -23.24
CA ASP A 22 -8.29 8.32 -24.68
C ASP A 22 -9.68 8.32 -25.28
N ASP A 23 -10.49 7.35 -24.91
CA ASP A 23 -11.86 7.24 -25.39
C ASP A 23 -12.67 8.47 -24.96
N LEU A 24 -12.50 8.94 -23.70
CA LEU A 24 -13.15 10.17 -23.24
C LEU A 24 -12.70 11.40 -24.03
N ILE A 25 -11.40 11.56 -24.29
CA ILE A 25 -10.86 12.66 -25.07
C ILE A 25 -11.39 12.58 -26.51
N ASN A 26 -11.43 11.40 -27.11
CA ASN A 26 -11.95 11.20 -28.46
C ASN A 26 -13.44 11.54 -28.52
N CYS A 27 -14.24 11.08 -27.58
CA CYS A 27 -15.65 11.44 -27.47
C CYS A 27 -15.87 12.95 -27.28
N TYR A 28 -15.03 13.60 -26.48
CA TYR A 28 -15.07 15.05 -26.27
C TYR A 28 -14.86 15.85 -27.55
N LYS A 29 -14.12 15.31 -28.53
CA LYS A 29 -13.79 15.94 -29.82
C LYS A 29 -14.86 15.73 -30.91
N VAL A 30 -15.80 14.81 -30.74
CA VAL A 30 -16.77 14.40 -31.79
C VAL A 30 -17.66 15.57 -32.24
N CYS A 31 -18.38 16.21 -31.31
CA CYS A 31 -19.26 17.33 -31.60
C CYS A 31 -19.56 18.16 -30.35
N VAL A 32 -20.24 19.30 -30.50
CA VAL A 32 -20.59 20.20 -29.39
C VAL A 32 -21.50 19.50 -28.36
N LYS A 33 -22.48 18.70 -28.80
CA LYS A 33 -23.37 17.94 -27.93
C LYS A 33 -22.58 16.98 -27.04
N TRP A 34 -21.73 16.16 -27.64
CA TRP A 34 -20.90 15.19 -26.92
C TRP A 34 -19.91 15.87 -25.96
N ARG A 35 -19.32 16.99 -26.39
CA ARG A 35 -18.43 17.79 -25.56
C ARG A 35 -19.09 18.21 -24.24
N HIS A 36 -20.35 18.71 -24.30
CA HIS A 36 -21.09 19.08 -23.11
C HIS A 36 -21.42 17.88 -22.21
N LEU A 37 -21.83 16.75 -22.81
CA LEU A 37 -22.17 15.54 -22.06
C LEU A 37 -20.95 14.91 -21.41
N ILE A 38 -19.82 14.83 -22.12
CA ILE A 38 -18.55 14.35 -21.55
C ILE A 38 -18.07 15.26 -20.42
N ALA A 39 -18.13 16.59 -20.58
CA ALA A 39 -17.80 17.52 -19.50
C ALA A 39 -18.73 17.36 -18.29
N LYS A 40 -20.00 17.03 -18.48
CA LYS A 40 -20.93 16.70 -17.38
C LYS A 40 -20.56 15.38 -16.70
N ARG A 41 -20.18 14.36 -17.48
CA ARG A 41 -19.70 13.05 -16.99
C ARG A 41 -18.45 13.21 -16.14
N THR A 42 -17.44 13.94 -16.65
CA THR A 42 -16.14 14.07 -16.00
C THR A 42 -16.16 14.88 -14.70
N LYS A 43 -17.19 15.69 -14.44
CA LYS A 43 -17.38 16.34 -13.14
C LYS A 43 -17.61 15.35 -11.99
N LYS A 44 -18.07 14.13 -12.30
CA LYS A 44 -18.26 13.05 -11.30
C LYS A 44 -16.95 12.29 -11.03
N VAL A 45 -15.91 12.49 -11.84
CA VAL A 45 -14.65 11.78 -11.72
C VAL A 45 -13.87 12.32 -10.53
N LYS A 46 -13.54 11.43 -9.63
CA LYS A 46 -12.72 11.70 -8.44
C LYS A 46 -11.28 11.25 -8.61
N TYR A 47 -11.04 10.25 -9.47
CA TYR A 47 -9.76 9.56 -9.57
C TYR A 47 -9.25 9.52 -11.02
N LEU A 48 -8.02 9.99 -11.25
CA LEU A 48 -7.28 9.84 -12.51
C LEU A 48 -6.06 8.94 -12.25
N ILE A 49 -6.02 7.73 -12.84
CA ILE A 49 -5.08 6.69 -12.45
C ILE A 49 -4.47 5.98 -13.65
N GLY A 50 -3.18 5.62 -13.55
CA GLY A 50 -2.40 4.95 -14.61
C GLY A 50 -2.59 3.44 -14.72
N GLN A 51 -3.52 2.85 -14.00
CA GLN A 51 -3.80 1.42 -14.02
C GLN A 51 -5.28 1.16 -14.30
N ARG A 52 -5.56 0.12 -15.07
CA ARG A 52 -6.93 -0.24 -15.42
C ARG A 52 -7.72 -0.71 -14.19
N GLY A 53 -8.95 -0.22 -14.07
CA GLY A 53 -9.92 -0.61 -13.02
C GLY A 53 -11.35 -0.50 -13.57
N TYR A 54 -12.34 -0.62 -12.70
CA TYR A 54 -13.76 -0.68 -13.10
C TYR A 54 -14.66 0.30 -12.34
N SER A 55 -14.10 1.32 -11.69
CA SER A 55 -14.90 2.29 -10.93
C SER A 55 -15.47 3.39 -11.83
N SER A 56 -16.76 3.71 -11.69
CA SER A 56 -17.44 4.75 -12.48
C SER A 56 -17.02 6.18 -12.12
N ASP A 57 -16.41 6.39 -10.94
CA ASP A 57 -15.85 7.66 -10.49
C ASP A 57 -14.36 7.78 -10.76
N ALA A 58 -13.77 6.83 -11.50
CA ALA A 58 -12.39 6.85 -11.94
C ALA A 58 -12.26 6.93 -13.46
N VAL A 59 -11.17 7.51 -13.91
CA VAL A 59 -10.71 7.47 -15.30
C VAL A 59 -9.30 6.92 -15.33
N TYR A 60 -9.07 5.98 -16.22
CA TYR A 60 -7.85 5.22 -16.32
C TYR A 60 -7.09 5.60 -17.59
N PHE A 61 -5.76 5.60 -17.50
CA PHE A 61 -4.91 5.75 -18.67
C PHE A 61 -3.91 4.61 -18.78
N GLN A 62 -3.70 4.11 -19.99
CA GLN A 62 -2.69 3.08 -20.24
C GLN A 62 -1.37 3.72 -20.67
N ARG A 63 -0.26 3.09 -20.35
CA ARG A 63 1.07 3.52 -20.76
C ARG A 63 1.51 2.77 -22.03
N PRO A 64 2.14 3.42 -23.01
CA PRO A 64 2.39 4.86 -23.19
C PRO A 64 1.18 5.57 -23.82
N CYS A 65 0.95 6.81 -23.45
CA CYS A 65 -0.11 7.65 -23.97
C CYS A 65 0.43 8.96 -24.51
N VAL A 66 0.36 9.18 -25.81
CA VAL A 66 0.60 10.51 -26.41
C VAL A 66 -0.70 11.28 -26.33
N ARG A 67 -0.74 12.37 -25.55
CA ARG A 67 -2.00 13.07 -25.33
C ARG A 67 -1.88 14.56 -25.47
N ASP A 68 -2.94 15.12 -25.96
CA ASP A 68 -3.17 16.55 -25.94
C ASP A 68 -3.66 16.94 -24.55
N VAL A 69 -2.72 17.36 -23.72
CA VAL A 69 -2.90 17.72 -22.32
C VAL A 69 -3.78 18.94 -22.11
N THR A 70 -4.01 19.74 -23.16
CA THR A 70 -4.87 20.94 -23.09
C THR A 70 -6.30 20.62 -22.69
N TYR A 71 -6.72 19.37 -22.90
CA TYR A 71 -8.07 18.91 -22.51
C TYR A 71 -8.18 18.47 -21.05
N LEU A 72 -7.10 18.05 -20.40
CA LEU A 72 -7.17 17.51 -19.03
C LEU A 72 -7.76 18.53 -18.05
N SER A 73 -7.27 19.76 -18.03
CA SER A 73 -7.79 20.81 -17.16
C SER A 73 -9.25 21.22 -17.47
N LYS A 74 -9.71 20.95 -18.71
CA LYS A 74 -11.09 21.21 -19.12
C LYS A 74 -12.04 20.07 -18.75
N LEU A 75 -11.52 18.84 -18.78
CA LEU A 75 -12.28 17.63 -18.46
C LEU A 75 -12.40 17.43 -16.97
N PHE A 76 -11.30 17.56 -16.24
CA PHE A 76 -11.25 17.23 -14.82
C PHE A 76 -11.10 18.49 -13.98
N THR A 77 -12.14 18.83 -13.24
CA THR A 77 -12.18 20.02 -12.37
C THR A 77 -12.40 19.66 -10.89
N ASN A 78 -12.58 18.37 -10.58
CA ASN A 78 -12.98 17.93 -9.24
C ASN A 78 -12.26 16.65 -8.79
N LEU A 79 -10.99 16.49 -9.19
CA LEU A 79 -10.23 15.33 -8.80
C LEU A 79 -9.88 15.37 -7.31
N GLN A 80 -10.03 14.24 -6.66
CA GLN A 80 -9.55 14.00 -5.30
C GLN A 80 -8.18 13.33 -5.30
N ILE A 81 -7.92 12.44 -6.26
CA ILE A 81 -6.60 11.81 -6.44
C ILE A 81 -6.21 11.85 -7.90
N ALA A 82 -4.97 12.23 -8.16
CA ALA A 82 -4.38 12.19 -9.49
C ALA A 82 -3.05 11.44 -9.47
N GLU A 83 -2.89 10.49 -10.40
CA GLU A 83 -1.61 9.92 -10.74
C GLU A 83 -1.03 10.68 -11.94
N LEU A 84 0.14 11.29 -11.74
CA LEU A 84 0.88 12.02 -12.75
C LEU A 84 2.23 11.35 -12.94
N SER A 85 2.37 10.68 -14.06
CA SER A 85 3.58 9.94 -14.40
C SER A 85 4.08 10.35 -15.79
N PRO A 86 5.36 10.14 -16.09
CA PRO A 86 5.88 10.35 -17.46
C PRO A 86 5.12 9.57 -18.54
N GLY A 87 4.42 8.50 -18.17
CA GLY A 87 3.55 7.74 -19.08
C GLY A 87 2.35 8.52 -19.62
N LEU A 88 1.96 9.64 -19.00
CA LEU A 88 0.99 10.58 -19.54
C LEU A 88 1.58 11.51 -20.62
N HIS A 89 2.90 11.46 -20.87
CA HIS A 89 3.62 12.38 -21.77
C HIS A 89 3.33 13.87 -21.52
N LEU A 90 2.91 14.21 -20.30
CA LEU A 90 2.78 15.58 -19.83
C LEU A 90 4.17 16.19 -19.62
N LYS A 91 4.39 17.38 -20.14
CA LYS A 91 5.51 18.20 -19.68
C LYS A 91 5.28 18.55 -18.21
N VAL A 92 6.35 18.70 -17.47
CA VAL A 92 6.24 18.99 -16.04
C VAL A 92 5.53 20.32 -15.76
N GLU A 93 5.68 21.30 -16.67
CA GLU A 93 5.01 22.59 -16.60
C GLU A 93 3.49 22.45 -16.74
N ASP A 94 3.03 21.59 -17.66
CA ASP A 94 1.60 21.29 -17.86
C ASP A 94 1.03 20.51 -16.68
N ALA A 95 1.82 19.60 -16.08
CA ALA A 95 1.45 18.89 -14.87
C ALA A 95 1.28 19.87 -13.68
N ILE A 96 2.18 20.84 -13.52
CA ILE A 96 2.09 21.89 -12.51
C ILE A 96 0.84 22.74 -12.72
N GLU A 97 0.59 23.19 -13.95
CA GLU A 97 -0.61 23.96 -14.27
C GLU A 97 -1.89 23.17 -13.99
N PHE A 98 -1.87 21.86 -14.28
CA PHE A 98 -3.00 20.98 -14.03
C PHE A 98 -3.29 20.86 -12.53
N VAL A 99 -2.30 20.51 -11.69
CA VAL A 99 -2.52 20.31 -10.25
C VAL A 99 -2.88 21.62 -9.54
N SER A 100 -2.31 22.74 -9.97
CA SER A 100 -2.58 24.05 -9.36
C SER A 100 -4.03 24.52 -9.54
N LYS A 101 -4.77 23.92 -10.49
CA LYS A 101 -6.18 24.20 -10.75
C LYS A 101 -7.15 23.23 -10.03
N GLN A 102 -6.61 22.21 -9.34
CA GLN A 102 -7.43 21.19 -8.67
C GLN A 102 -7.64 21.54 -7.19
N GLU A 103 -8.71 22.27 -6.90
CA GLU A 103 -9.03 22.69 -5.52
C GLU A 103 -9.42 21.53 -4.59
N SER A 104 -9.90 20.42 -5.14
CA SER A 104 -10.34 19.23 -4.39
C SER A 104 -9.26 18.17 -4.23
N LEU A 105 -8.04 18.40 -4.74
CA LEU A 105 -7.00 17.38 -4.78
C LEU A 105 -6.41 17.13 -3.39
N ARG A 106 -6.59 15.91 -2.88
CA ARG A 106 -6.08 15.46 -1.58
C ARG A 106 -5.02 14.37 -1.69
N GLY A 107 -4.97 13.67 -2.82
CA GLY A 107 -3.99 12.63 -3.08
C GLY A 107 -3.24 12.86 -4.39
N LEU A 108 -1.91 12.74 -4.32
CA LEU A 108 -1.05 12.87 -5.48
C LEU A 108 -0.09 11.68 -5.58
N ILE A 109 -0.10 11.01 -6.72
CA ILE A 109 0.93 10.05 -7.11
C ILE A 109 1.77 10.71 -8.19
N SER A 110 3.04 11.03 -7.87
CA SER A 110 3.95 11.71 -8.79
C SER A 110 5.20 10.89 -9.03
N ARG A 111 5.53 10.73 -10.32
CA ARG A 111 6.77 10.07 -10.77
C ARG A 111 7.72 11.05 -11.46
N TYR A 112 7.45 12.33 -11.36
CA TYR A 112 8.36 13.38 -11.84
C TYR A 112 9.52 13.59 -10.88
N ARG A 113 10.69 13.94 -11.42
CA ARG A 113 11.85 14.36 -10.60
C ARG A 113 11.65 15.76 -10.00
N LYS A 114 10.91 16.62 -10.70
CA LYS A 114 10.59 17.98 -10.23
C LYS A 114 9.40 17.87 -9.27
N PRO A 115 9.48 18.49 -8.10
CA PRO A 115 8.43 18.42 -7.10
C PRO A 115 7.19 19.19 -7.56
N ILE A 116 6.15 18.47 -7.95
CA ILE A 116 4.86 19.07 -8.34
C ILE A 116 3.91 19.19 -7.14
N GLU A 117 4.15 18.43 -6.07
CA GLU A 117 3.40 18.45 -4.82
C GLU A 117 3.37 19.85 -4.15
N LYS A 118 4.38 20.67 -4.37
CA LYS A 118 4.45 22.05 -3.83
C LYS A 118 3.37 22.99 -4.39
N TYR A 119 2.69 22.60 -5.45
CA TYR A 119 1.60 23.36 -6.05
C TYR A 119 0.21 22.88 -5.62
N CYS A 120 0.16 21.93 -4.68
CA CYS A 120 -1.09 21.39 -4.13
C CYS A 120 -1.26 21.90 -2.68
N ASP A 121 -2.43 22.46 -2.37
CA ASP A 121 -2.64 23.13 -1.07
C ASP A 121 -3.12 22.19 0.04
N GLN A 122 -3.78 21.07 -0.30
CA GLN A 122 -4.55 20.26 0.65
C GLN A 122 -4.20 18.77 0.58
N LEU A 123 -2.92 18.44 0.32
CA LEU A 123 -2.51 17.04 0.24
C LEU A 123 -2.61 16.34 1.60
N GLU A 124 -3.33 15.22 1.62
CA GLU A 124 -3.40 14.28 2.73
C GLU A 124 -2.66 12.96 2.40
N MET A 125 -2.51 12.66 1.10
CA MET A 125 -1.91 11.43 0.60
C MET A 125 -0.89 11.75 -0.48
N LEU A 126 0.32 11.24 -0.32
CA LEU A 126 1.41 11.48 -1.27
C LEU A 126 2.16 10.19 -1.59
N SER A 127 2.37 9.92 -2.88
CA SER A 127 3.25 8.86 -3.37
C SER A 127 4.26 9.45 -4.34
N VAL A 128 5.55 9.40 -3.98
CA VAL A 128 6.64 10.02 -4.74
C VAL A 128 7.90 9.15 -4.72
N ASN A 129 8.78 9.33 -5.71
CA ASN A 129 10.07 8.66 -5.72
C ASN A 129 11.10 9.34 -4.80
N HIS A 130 10.98 10.65 -4.63
CA HIS A 130 11.86 11.44 -3.78
C HIS A 130 11.01 12.40 -2.97
N PHE A 131 11.19 12.40 -1.68
CA PHE A 131 10.45 13.24 -0.76
C PHE A 131 11.34 14.35 -0.17
N ASN A 132 10.82 15.56 -0.15
CA ASN A 132 11.40 16.68 0.58
C ASN A 132 10.25 17.45 1.24
N PRO A 133 10.17 17.49 2.57
CA PRO A 133 9.06 18.14 3.29
C PRO A 133 8.95 19.63 3.00
N ASN A 134 10.04 20.29 2.60
CA ASN A 134 10.02 21.71 2.21
C ASN A 134 9.23 21.95 0.90
N ASN A 135 8.90 20.90 0.16
CA ASN A 135 8.02 21.00 -1.00
C ASN A 135 6.53 20.92 -0.63
N LEU A 136 6.20 20.63 0.61
CA LEU A 136 4.82 20.64 1.07
C LEU A 136 4.43 22.02 1.58
N ARG A 137 3.27 22.52 1.16
CA ARG A 137 2.69 23.75 1.73
C ARG A 137 2.23 23.54 3.15
N ASN A 138 1.69 22.36 3.44
CA ASN A 138 1.23 21.97 4.76
C ASN A 138 1.55 20.50 5.03
N GLY A 139 2.72 20.21 5.58
CA GLY A 139 3.14 18.86 5.94
C GLY A 139 2.25 18.22 7.01
N SER A 140 1.64 19.02 7.88
CA SER A 140 0.75 18.51 8.93
C SER A 140 -0.56 17.94 8.40
N SER A 141 -0.93 18.19 7.14
CA SER A 141 -2.09 17.56 6.52
C SER A 141 -1.82 16.12 6.04
N ILE A 142 -0.55 15.73 5.88
CA ILE A 142 -0.16 14.42 5.36
C ILE A 142 -0.50 13.32 6.36
N LYS A 143 -1.35 12.40 5.93
CA LYS A 143 -1.77 11.19 6.65
C LYS A 143 -1.17 9.93 6.06
N GLN A 144 -0.86 9.92 4.76
CA GLN A 144 -0.25 8.79 4.08
C GLN A 144 0.93 9.24 3.23
N LEU A 145 2.04 8.53 3.39
CA LEU A 145 3.23 8.69 2.57
C LEU A 145 3.65 7.33 2.00
N ASP A 146 3.81 7.26 0.67
CA ASP A 146 4.41 6.14 -0.06
C ASP A 146 5.64 6.68 -0.78
N ILE A 147 6.82 6.20 -0.38
CA ILE A 147 8.10 6.73 -0.86
C ILE A 147 9.12 5.64 -1.12
N TRP A 148 9.93 5.84 -2.16
CA TRP A 148 11.03 4.97 -2.54
C TRP A 148 12.37 5.63 -2.24
N ASN A 149 13.41 4.81 -2.01
CA ASN A 149 14.76 5.27 -1.71
C ASN A 149 14.81 6.31 -0.56
N TYR A 150 14.26 5.93 0.58
CA TYR A 150 14.16 6.82 1.74
C TYR A 150 14.64 6.10 3.00
N SER A 151 15.72 6.58 3.58
CA SER A 151 16.35 5.96 4.74
C SER A 151 15.62 6.30 6.05
N LEU A 152 15.89 5.54 7.12
CA LEU A 152 15.44 5.88 8.47
C LEU A 152 16.06 7.19 8.95
N GLU A 153 17.27 7.54 8.49
CA GLU A 153 17.89 8.84 8.78
C GLU A 153 17.14 10.00 8.11
N ASP A 154 16.68 9.81 6.85
CA ASP A 154 15.81 10.79 6.20
C ASP A 154 14.48 10.94 6.95
N LEU A 155 13.88 9.81 7.37
CA LEU A 155 12.66 9.83 8.13
C LEU A 155 12.82 10.52 9.49
N LYS A 156 13.94 10.27 10.21
CA LYS A 156 14.29 10.97 11.45
C LYS A 156 14.33 12.47 11.26
N ARG A 157 14.98 12.93 10.19
CA ARG A 157 15.09 14.36 9.85
C ARG A 157 13.72 14.98 9.56
N ASP A 158 12.86 14.26 8.83
CA ASP A 158 11.66 14.82 8.22
C ASP A 158 10.36 14.50 8.98
N ALA A 159 10.36 13.57 9.94
CA ALA A 159 9.17 13.12 10.67
C ALA A 159 8.40 14.25 11.38
N HIS A 160 9.11 15.25 11.89
CA HIS A 160 8.48 16.39 12.59
C HIS A 160 7.61 17.27 11.68
N TYR A 161 7.78 17.21 10.36
CA TYR A 161 6.90 17.91 9.41
C TYR A 161 5.57 17.20 9.20
N MET A 162 5.47 15.90 9.57
CA MET A 162 4.31 15.05 9.31
C MET A 162 3.72 14.47 10.61
N PRO A 163 3.29 15.30 11.58
CA PRO A 163 2.82 14.82 12.89
C PRO A 163 1.51 14.03 12.83
N ASN A 164 0.84 14.02 11.68
CA ASN A 164 -0.44 13.33 11.47
C ASN A 164 -0.32 12.09 10.58
N LEU A 165 0.90 11.58 10.38
CA LEU A 165 1.12 10.41 9.53
C LEU A 165 0.48 9.16 10.16
N GLU A 166 -0.48 8.56 9.44
CA GLU A 166 -1.22 7.37 9.86
C GLU A 166 -0.77 6.11 9.11
N ARG A 167 -0.28 6.28 7.86
CA ARG A 167 0.27 5.20 7.05
C ARG A 167 1.58 5.63 6.41
N LEU A 168 2.58 4.78 6.56
CA LEU A 168 3.88 4.90 5.90
C LEU A 168 4.15 3.64 5.08
N LYS A 169 4.41 3.84 3.78
CA LYS A 169 5.00 2.82 2.92
C LYS A 169 6.35 3.33 2.47
N VAL A 170 7.41 2.60 2.81
CA VAL A 170 8.79 3.02 2.54
C VAL A 170 9.62 1.88 2.02
N GLU A 171 10.40 2.18 0.98
CA GLU A 171 11.40 1.29 0.44
C GLU A 171 12.80 1.84 0.71
N ILE A 172 13.61 1.04 1.41
CA ILE A 172 14.96 1.39 1.86
C ILE A 172 15.97 0.63 1.00
N ASP A 173 16.76 1.37 0.24
CA ASP A 173 17.76 0.83 -0.71
C ASP A 173 19.21 0.97 -0.24
N VAL A 174 19.46 1.66 0.87
CA VAL A 174 20.78 1.95 1.39
C VAL A 174 21.01 1.30 2.75
N PRO A 175 22.24 1.02 3.16
CA PRO A 175 22.56 0.66 4.53
C PRO A 175 21.97 1.69 5.48
N ASP A 176 21.24 1.23 6.48
CA ASP A 176 20.52 2.13 7.37
C ASP A 176 21.14 2.15 8.77
N ASN A 177 20.81 3.17 9.52
CA ASN A 177 21.20 3.38 10.90
C ASN A 177 20.00 3.16 11.84
N PRO A 178 20.24 2.92 13.14
CA PRO A 178 19.17 2.88 14.12
C PRO A 178 18.33 4.16 14.04
N TYR A 179 17.02 4.02 14.11
CA TYR A 179 16.13 5.16 14.21
C TYR A 179 16.11 5.71 15.63
N ASP A 180 16.52 6.94 15.82
CA ASP A 180 16.48 7.69 17.08
C ASP A 180 15.72 9.03 16.93
N GLY A 181 14.80 9.06 15.97
CA GLY A 181 13.97 10.22 15.66
C GLY A 181 12.71 10.33 16.50
N PRO A 182 11.80 11.26 16.13
CA PRO A 182 10.54 11.47 16.84
C PRO A 182 9.64 10.23 16.89
N VAL A 183 8.87 10.10 17.96
CA VAL A 183 7.83 9.07 18.07
C VAL A 183 6.69 9.39 17.11
N LEU A 184 6.26 8.39 16.31
CA LEU A 184 5.17 8.49 15.36
C LEU A 184 3.86 7.97 16.01
N GLU A 185 3.29 8.78 16.91
CA GLU A 185 2.13 8.37 17.74
C GLU A 185 0.88 8.03 16.93
N LYS A 186 0.72 8.61 15.73
CA LYS A 186 -0.47 8.40 14.89
C LYS A 186 -0.30 7.29 13.86
N LEU A 187 0.91 6.73 13.71
CA LEU A 187 1.16 5.70 12.72
C LEU A 187 0.43 4.40 13.10
N LYS A 188 -0.45 3.94 12.21
CA LYS A 188 -1.29 2.75 12.36
C LYS A 188 -0.87 1.62 11.42
N ILE A 189 -0.42 1.98 10.21
CA ILE A 189 -0.05 1.03 9.16
C ILE A 189 1.38 1.34 8.71
N LEU A 190 2.24 0.33 8.76
CA LEU A 190 3.61 0.38 8.26
C LEU A 190 3.81 -0.67 7.18
N GLU A 191 4.25 -0.24 6.00
CA GLU A 191 4.74 -1.12 4.95
C GLU A 191 6.20 -0.73 4.68
N MET A 192 7.14 -1.63 5.00
CA MET A 192 8.58 -1.35 4.91
C MET A 192 9.31 -2.47 4.17
N ALA A 193 10.03 -2.10 3.12
CA ALA A 193 10.86 -3.02 2.36
C ALA A 193 12.33 -2.66 2.43
N PHE A 194 13.16 -3.66 2.66
CA PHE A 194 14.60 -3.59 2.59
C PHE A 194 15.06 -4.53 1.47
N ARG A 195 15.27 -4.00 0.26
CA ARG A 195 15.41 -4.82 -0.96
C ARG A 195 16.79 -5.37 -1.25
N ARG A 196 17.84 -4.70 -0.83
CA ARG A 196 19.17 -5.17 -1.15
C ARG A 196 19.67 -6.13 -0.10
N PRO A 197 20.12 -7.34 -0.49
CA PRO A 197 20.85 -8.20 0.43
C PRO A 197 22.15 -7.48 0.81
N CYS A 198 22.14 -6.86 1.96
CA CYS A 198 23.32 -6.27 2.54
C CYS A 198 23.68 -7.09 3.78
N HIS A 199 24.96 -7.26 4.02
CA HIS A 199 25.49 -7.82 5.26
C HIS A 199 25.18 -6.93 6.48
N ASN A 200 24.24 -6.02 6.35
CA ASN A 200 23.89 -5.00 7.31
C ASN A 200 22.73 -5.43 8.19
N ILE A 201 22.62 -4.78 9.32
CA ILE A 201 21.55 -4.99 10.29
C ILE A 201 20.27 -4.33 9.77
N PHE A 202 19.15 -5.03 9.88
CA PHE A 202 17.82 -4.48 9.62
C PHE A 202 17.29 -3.76 10.87
N TYR A 203 17.05 -2.48 10.79
CA TYR A 203 16.54 -1.66 11.89
C TYR A 203 15.01 -1.42 11.83
N GLY A 204 14.30 -2.03 10.89
CA GLY A 204 12.85 -1.84 10.77
C GLY A 204 12.06 -2.26 12.01
N PHE A 205 12.49 -3.32 12.71
CA PHE A 205 11.83 -3.72 13.96
C PHE A 205 12.14 -2.77 15.13
N GLN A 206 13.33 -2.15 15.13
CA GLN A 206 13.67 -1.11 16.09
C GLN A 206 12.91 0.19 15.77
N PHE A 207 12.71 0.52 14.50
CA PHE A 207 11.87 1.63 14.10
C PHE A 207 10.43 1.46 14.58
N MET A 208 9.87 0.24 14.54
CA MET A 208 8.53 -0.01 15.07
C MET A 208 8.41 0.38 16.55
N ASP A 209 9.49 0.32 17.34
CA ASP A 209 9.51 0.73 18.74
C ASP A 209 9.18 2.23 18.92
N SER A 210 9.37 3.04 17.88
CA SER A 210 8.96 4.45 17.83
C SER A 210 7.52 4.66 17.32
N CYS A 211 6.74 3.57 17.14
CA CYS A 211 5.37 3.60 16.61
C CYS A 211 4.40 2.91 17.60
N PRO A 212 4.10 3.51 18.77
CA PRO A 212 3.40 2.83 19.88
C PRO A 212 1.97 2.38 19.54
N ASN A 213 1.32 3.04 18.59
CA ASN A 213 -0.06 2.76 18.17
C ASN A 213 -0.15 1.97 16.87
N LEU A 214 0.96 1.37 16.40
CA LEU A 214 1.00 0.58 15.20
C LEU A 214 0.08 -0.64 15.30
N GLN A 215 -0.87 -0.77 14.36
CA GLN A 215 -1.88 -1.82 14.32
C GLN A 215 -1.54 -2.92 13.33
N SER A 216 -0.95 -2.53 12.20
CA SER A 216 -0.66 -3.45 11.11
C SER A 216 0.70 -3.15 10.49
N ALA A 217 1.46 -4.19 10.16
CA ALA A 217 2.75 -4.05 9.50
C ALA A 217 2.94 -5.10 8.39
N HIS A 218 3.54 -4.65 7.29
CA HIS A 218 4.07 -5.50 6.24
C HIS A 218 5.57 -5.21 6.13
N ILE A 219 6.39 -6.16 6.55
CA ILE A 219 7.84 -6.02 6.60
C ILE A 219 8.49 -6.99 5.64
N LEU A 220 9.24 -6.46 4.67
CA LEU A 220 10.14 -7.23 3.82
C LEU A 220 11.57 -7.02 4.28
N MET A 221 12.21 -8.09 4.74
CA MET A 221 13.59 -8.09 5.21
C MET A 221 14.47 -8.94 4.29
N SER A 222 15.57 -8.37 3.79
CA SER A 222 16.61 -9.07 3.05
C SER A 222 17.99 -8.95 3.73
N ALA A 223 18.01 -8.92 5.05
CA ALA A 223 19.23 -8.83 5.87
C ALA A 223 19.36 -10.06 6.77
N ASN A 224 20.59 -10.51 7.02
CA ASN A 224 20.87 -11.69 7.85
C ASN A 224 20.65 -11.45 9.34
N THR A 225 20.63 -10.20 9.78
CA THR A 225 20.46 -9.83 11.18
C THR A 225 19.54 -8.64 11.31
N SER A 226 18.89 -8.50 12.45
CA SER A 226 18.16 -7.28 12.77
C SER A 226 18.31 -6.93 14.25
N PHE A 227 18.03 -5.68 14.58
CA PHE A 227 18.09 -5.18 15.95
C PHE A 227 16.70 -4.75 16.42
N PHE A 228 16.36 -5.06 17.67
CA PHE A 228 15.17 -4.61 18.35
C PHE A 228 15.32 -4.72 19.88
N ASP A 229 14.57 -3.90 20.59
CA ASP A 229 14.50 -3.97 22.06
C ASP A 229 13.50 -5.05 22.48
N GLU A 230 13.96 -6.10 23.14
CA GLU A 230 13.11 -7.20 23.62
C GLU A 230 12.21 -6.83 24.78
N THR A 231 12.53 -5.76 25.50
CA THR A 231 11.75 -5.31 26.67
C THR A 231 10.47 -4.61 26.25
N LEU A 232 10.45 -3.98 25.07
CA LEU A 232 9.31 -3.28 24.54
C LEU A 232 8.29 -4.24 23.91
N LYS A 233 7.01 -3.99 24.12
CA LYS A 233 5.90 -4.79 23.58
C LYS A 233 4.96 -3.94 22.75
N HIS A 234 4.69 -4.39 21.53
CA HIS A 234 3.72 -3.77 20.63
C HIS A 234 2.31 -4.29 20.91
N LYS A 235 1.64 -3.70 21.90
CA LYS A 235 0.31 -4.15 22.33
C LYS A 235 -0.80 -3.86 21.33
N CYS A 236 -0.58 -2.87 20.42
CA CYS A 236 -1.57 -2.47 19.42
C CYS A 236 -1.48 -3.31 18.15
N LEU A 237 -0.34 -3.98 17.89
CA LEU A 237 -0.13 -4.73 16.65
C LEU A 237 -1.03 -5.98 16.60
N GLN A 238 -1.87 -6.04 15.58
CA GLN A 238 -2.81 -7.14 15.33
C GLN A 238 -2.49 -7.91 14.06
N ASP A 239 -1.93 -7.24 13.05
CA ASP A 239 -1.67 -7.81 11.73
C ASP A 239 -0.18 -7.68 11.39
N LEU A 240 0.45 -8.78 10.97
CA LEU A 240 1.83 -8.78 10.52
C LEU A 240 1.98 -9.67 9.29
N VAL A 241 2.47 -9.07 8.20
CA VAL A 241 3.05 -9.81 7.07
C VAL A 241 4.55 -9.67 7.21
N PHE A 242 5.22 -10.80 7.38
CA PHE A 242 6.68 -10.84 7.48
C PHE A 242 7.24 -11.65 6.32
N GLN A 243 7.84 -10.94 5.38
CA GLN A 243 8.46 -11.48 4.19
C GLN A 243 9.97 -11.37 4.31
N PHE A 244 10.70 -12.45 4.06
CA PHE A 244 12.15 -12.45 4.18
C PHE A 244 12.84 -13.27 3.09
N TYR A 245 14.02 -12.79 2.69
CA TYR A 245 14.84 -13.40 1.64
C TYR A 245 16.29 -13.52 2.10
N GLY A 246 16.98 -14.57 1.65
CA GLY A 246 18.43 -14.69 1.75
C GLY A 246 18.97 -14.99 3.16
N LEU A 247 18.21 -15.68 4.00
CA LEU A 247 18.69 -16.12 5.32
C LEU A 247 19.36 -17.50 5.20
N ASP A 248 20.68 -17.54 5.42
CA ASP A 248 21.50 -18.73 5.16
C ASP A 248 21.58 -19.73 6.34
N ASN A 249 21.18 -19.35 7.57
CA ASN A 249 21.29 -20.19 8.77
C ASN A 249 19.96 -20.34 9.51
N ALA A 250 19.38 -21.54 9.46
CA ALA A 250 18.04 -21.82 9.99
C ALA A 250 17.91 -21.71 11.52
N ASP A 251 18.81 -22.33 12.29
CA ASP A 251 18.63 -22.48 13.76
C ASP A 251 18.79 -21.17 14.53
N ASP A 252 19.80 -20.38 14.21
CA ASP A 252 20.03 -19.09 14.88
C ASP A 252 18.94 -18.08 14.51
N THR A 253 18.45 -18.14 13.27
CA THR A 253 17.40 -17.28 12.78
C THR A 253 16.06 -17.57 13.46
N TRP A 254 15.73 -18.84 13.70
CA TRP A 254 14.50 -19.18 14.42
C TRP A 254 14.52 -18.73 15.88
N ASN A 255 15.63 -18.89 16.58
CA ASN A 255 15.77 -18.38 17.94
C ASN A 255 15.60 -16.87 18.01
N TYR A 256 16.08 -16.16 17.00
CA TYR A 256 15.86 -14.73 16.83
C TYR A 256 14.37 -14.41 16.62
N PHE A 257 13.67 -15.10 15.70
CA PHE A 257 12.24 -14.89 15.45
C PHE A 257 11.36 -15.20 16.68
N LYS A 258 11.71 -16.22 17.46
CA LYS A 258 11.01 -16.47 18.74
C LYS A 258 11.06 -15.27 19.68
N ARG A 259 12.18 -14.58 19.77
CA ARG A 259 12.33 -13.37 20.60
C ARG A 259 11.53 -12.20 20.00
N LEU A 260 11.59 -12.04 18.68
CA LEU A 260 10.82 -11.03 17.96
C LEU A 260 9.30 -11.21 18.14
N PHE A 261 8.77 -12.39 17.89
CA PHE A 261 7.33 -12.64 18.01
C PHE A 261 6.79 -12.44 19.42
N LYS A 262 7.60 -12.66 20.45
CA LYS A 262 7.24 -12.33 21.84
C LYS A 262 6.99 -10.83 22.08
N LYS A 263 7.41 -9.95 21.17
CA LYS A 263 7.08 -8.52 21.22
C LYS A 263 5.63 -8.23 20.87
N PHE A 264 4.92 -9.16 20.22
CA PHE A 264 3.60 -8.97 19.61
C PHE A 264 2.50 -9.78 20.34
N PRO A 265 2.22 -9.50 21.62
CA PRO A 265 1.33 -10.34 22.45
C PRO A 265 -0.12 -10.39 21.95
N ASN A 266 -0.56 -9.40 21.19
CA ASN A 266 -1.93 -9.29 20.70
C ASN A 266 -2.07 -9.56 19.20
N LEU A 267 -1.04 -10.17 18.58
CA LEU A 267 -1.07 -10.50 17.15
C LEU A 267 -2.18 -11.51 16.87
N LYS A 268 -3.04 -11.17 15.90
CA LYS A 268 -4.18 -12.00 15.46
C LYS A 268 -3.94 -12.63 14.10
N HIS A 269 -3.31 -11.90 13.19
CA HIS A 269 -3.10 -12.34 11.81
C HIS A 269 -1.61 -12.26 11.49
N LEU A 270 -1.04 -13.38 11.11
CA LEU A 270 0.36 -13.50 10.72
C LEU A 270 0.47 -14.19 9.36
N ALA A 271 1.18 -13.55 8.44
CA ALA A 271 1.67 -14.20 7.21
C ALA A 271 3.19 -14.27 7.23
N LEU A 272 3.73 -15.46 6.94
CA LEU A 272 5.14 -15.72 6.77
C LEU A 272 5.40 -16.03 5.29
N ARG A 273 6.27 -15.26 4.65
CA ARG A 273 6.47 -15.31 3.19
C ARG A 273 7.93 -15.30 2.79
N GLY A 274 8.19 -15.75 1.55
CA GLY A 274 9.50 -15.79 0.94
C GLY A 274 10.16 -17.17 1.09
N HIS A 275 11.45 -17.28 0.79
CA HIS A 275 12.21 -18.53 0.94
C HIS A 275 12.41 -18.83 2.42
N CYS A 276 11.37 -19.40 3.01
CA CYS A 276 11.28 -19.60 4.44
C CYS A 276 12.07 -20.79 4.93
N ILE A 277 12.93 -20.56 5.88
CA ILE A 277 13.51 -21.58 6.77
C ILE A 277 12.50 -22.11 7.80
N ILE A 278 11.23 -21.74 7.68
CA ILE A 278 10.17 -22.14 8.60
C ILE A 278 9.77 -23.57 8.30
N THR A 279 9.84 -24.41 9.34
CA THR A 279 9.45 -25.84 9.30
C THR A 279 8.20 -26.10 10.15
N ASP A 280 7.74 -27.35 10.12
CA ASP A 280 6.61 -27.78 10.96
C ASP A 280 6.87 -27.53 12.47
N GLU A 281 8.10 -27.81 12.96
CA GLU A 281 8.47 -27.59 14.36
C GLU A 281 8.41 -26.12 14.76
N HIS A 282 8.69 -25.21 13.81
CA HIS A 282 8.58 -23.78 14.04
C HIS A 282 7.13 -23.33 14.16
N ILE A 283 6.22 -23.88 13.36
CA ILE A 283 4.78 -23.64 13.46
C ILE A 283 4.23 -24.13 14.81
N GLU A 284 4.65 -25.34 15.24
CA GLU A 284 4.29 -25.88 16.55
C GLU A 284 4.65 -24.93 17.69
N GLN A 285 5.85 -24.35 17.68
CA GLN A 285 6.29 -23.39 18.68
C GLN A 285 5.55 -22.04 18.56
N LEU A 286 5.26 -21.59 17.35
CA LEU A 286 4.66 -20.29 17.08
C LEU A 286 3.27 -20.14 17.66
N VAL A 287 2.43 -21.18 17.57
CA VAL A 287 1.06 -21.15 18.11
C VAL A 287 1.03 -21.04 19.65
N HIS A 288 2.11 -21.44 20.32
CA HIS A 288 2.28 -21.23 21.77
C HIS A 288 2.81 -19.81 22.11
N ILE A 289 3.64 -19.24 21.24
CA ILE A 289 4.22 -17.90 21.43
C ILE A 289 3.16 -16.81 21.22
N LEU A 290 2.21 -17.03 20.29
CA LEU A 290 1.20 -16.06 19.90
C LEU A 290 -0.20 -16.48 20.39
N PRO A 291 -0.57 -16.12 21.62
CA PRO A 291 -1.79 -16.62 22.26
C PRO A 291 -3.08 -16.13 21.61
N ASN A 292 -3.05 -15.00 20.89
CA ASN A 292 -4.22 -14.39 20.26
C ASN A 292 -4.34 -14.64 18.75
N LEU A 293 -3.50 -15.54 18.20
CA LEU A 293 -3.49 -15.83 16.77
C LEU A 293 -4.80 -16.45 16.31
N VAL A 294 -5.37 -15.91 15.22
CA VAL A 294 -6.62 -16.36 14.58
C VAL A 294 -6.35 -16.83 13.15
N LEU A 295 -5.41 -16.17 12.44
CA LEU A 295 -4.98 -16.52 11.10
C LEU A 295 -3.47 -16.69 11.06
N LEU A 296 -3.00 -17.80 10.52
CA LEU A 296 -1.60 -18.08 10.21
C LEU A 296 -1.49 -18.51 8.75
N ASP A 297 -0.87 -17.65 7.92
CA ASP A 297 -0.59 -17.90 6.50
C ASP A 297 0.90 -18.24 6.34
N ALA A 298 1.21 -19.48 6.01
CA ALA A 298 2.55 -19.99 5.72
C ALA A 298 2.64 -20.62 4.31
N VAL A 299 1.82 -20.13 3.38
CA VAL A 299 1.67 -20.71 2.03
C VAL A 299 3.00 -20.71 1.25
N GLU A 300 3.86 -19.74 1.47
CA GLU A 300 5.17 -19.70 0.78
C GLU A 300 6.28 -20.47 1.51
N CYS A 301 5.99 -21.11 2.64
CA CYS A 301 6.97 -21.87 3.42
C CYS A 301 6.99 -23.34 2.96
N GLN A 302 7.99 -23.70 2.16
CA GLN A 302 8.05 -25.03 1.49
C GLN A 302 8.23 -26.21 2.45
N GLU A 303 8.89 -25.98 3.60
CA GLU A 303 9.13 -27.01 4.62
C GLU A 303 7.96 -27.15 5.61
N VAL A 304 6.86 -26.45 5.37
CA VAL A 304 5.62 -26.56 6.17
C VAL A 304 4.66 -27.51 5.46
N THR A 305 4.30 -28.58 6.18
CA THR A 305 3.56 -29.71 5.62
C THR A 305 2.22 -29.95 6.32
N GLN A 306 1.52 -31.01 5.91
CA GLN A 306 0.30 -31.49 6.58
C GLN A 306 0.52 -31.76 8.07
N ARG A 307 1.73 -32.15 8.49
CA ARG A 307 2.06 -32.41 9.90
C ARG A 307 1.82 -31.15 10.76
N ALA A 308 2.23 -29.98 10.31
CA ALA A 308 1.96 -28.74 11.01
C ALA A 308 0.45 -28.44 11.09
N ALA A 309 -0.30 -28.71 10.00
CA ALA A 309 -1.74 -28.51 9.99
C ALA A 309 -2.47 -29.43 11.00
N ASP A 310 -2.11 -30.70 11.05
CA ASP A 310 -2.64 -31.66 12.01
C ASP A 310 -2.33 -31.23 13.45
N TYR A 311 -1.09 -30.77 13.71
CA TYR A 311 -0.70 -30.25 15.03
C TYR A 311 -1.51 -29.01 15.42
N VAL A 312 -1.66 -28.03 14.54
CA VAL A 312 -2.44 -26.82 14.82
C VAL A 312 -3.90 -27.17 15.10
N GLN A 313 -4.48 -28.11 14.35
CA GLN A 313 -5.84 -28.58 14.57
C GLN A 313 -6.00 -29.23 15.96
N ASP A 314 -5.07 -30.12 16.33
CA ASP A 314 -5.10 -30.79 17.65
C ASP A 314 -4.84 -29.82 18.80
N TYR A 315 -3.93 -28.87 18.60
CA TYR A 315 -3.70 -27.77 19.54
C TYR A 315 -4.98 -26.94 19.74
N CYS A 316 -5.68 -26.57 18.67
CA CYS A 316 -6.94 -25.84 18.74
C CYS A 316 -8.02 -26.61 19.52
N LYS A 317 -8.20 -27.92 19.24
CA LYS A 317 -9.13 -28.78 19.97
C LYS A 317 -8.80 -28.86 21.45
N ARG A 318 -7.51 -29.03 21.80
CA ARG A 318 -7.05 -29.20 23.18
C ARG A 318 -7.20 -27.93 24.03
N TYR A 319 -6.96 -26.76 23.44
CA TYR A 319 -6.94 -25.50 24.16
C TYR A 319 -8.16 -24.60 23.87
N GLY A 320 -9.17 -25.09 23.16
CA GLY A 320 -10.38 -24.34 22.85
C GLY A 320 -10.11 -23.10 21.97
N ARG A 321 -9.10 -23.19 21.08
CA ARG A 321 -8.73 -22.10 20.17
C ARG A 321 -9.30 -22.32 18.79
N SER A 322 -9.34 -21.25 17.98
CA SER A 322 -9.73 -21.32 16.56
C SER A 322 -8.69 -20.56 15.75
N ILE A 323 -7.72 -21.30 15.20
CA ILE A 323 -6.68 -20.75 14.31
C ILE A 323 -6.94 -21.30 12.90
N LYS A 324 -7.16 -20.41 11.94
CA LYS A 324 -7.16 -20.75 10.53
C LYS A 324 -5.72 -20.80 10.04
N PHE A 325 -5.26 -21.98 9.67
CA PHE A 325 -3.88 -22.22 9.25
C PHE A 325 -3.83 -22.62 7.77
N TYR A 326 -2.98 -21.90 7.01
CA TYR A 326 -2.80 -22.11 5.59
C TYR A 326 -1.35 -22.40 5.25
N TYR A 327 -1.14 -23.36 4.35
CA TYR A 327 0.14 -23.76 3.80
C TYR A 327 -0.04 -24.19 2.34
N ASN A 328 1.02 -24.57 1.61
CA ASN A 328 0.92 -24.94 0.17
C ASN A 328 -0.13 -26.00 -0.15
N GLY A 329 -0.49 -26.89 0.81
CA GLY A 329 -1.46 -27.95 0.60
C GLY A 329 -2.93 -27.51 0.62
N ASN A 330 -3.26 -26.41 1.29
CA ASN A 330 -4.63 -25.92 1.44
C ASN A 330 -4.81 -24.43 1.11
N GLU A 331 -3.90 -23.81 0.38
CA GLU A 331 -3.95 -22.39 0.02
C GLU A 331 -5.26 -21.93 -0.64
N HIS A 332 -5.93 -22.86 -1.35
CA HIS A 332 -7.19 -22.59 -2.04
C HIS A 332 -8.35 -22.26 -1.08
N GLU A 333 -8.27 -22.72 0.17
CA GLU A 333 -9.30 -22.51 1.20
C GLU A 333 -9.33 -21.04 1.67
N ILE A 334 -8.22 -20.29 1.54
CA ILE A 334 -8.16 -18.88 1.96
C ILE A 334 -9.27 -18.05 1.32
N LYS A 335 -9.57 -18.29 0.03
CA LYS A 335 -10.58 -17.50 -0.68
C LYS A 335 -11.99 -17.72 -0.13
N SER A 336 -12.29 -18.93 0.35
CA SER A 336 -13.59 -19.24 0.95
C SER A 336 -13.70 -18.75 2.38
N ASP A 337 -12.64 -18.89 3.16
CA ASP A 337 -12.61 -18.53 4.57
C ASP A 337 -12.48 -17.02 4.81
N TRP A 338 -11.74 -16.35 3.92
CA TRP A 338 -11.44 -14.91 4.00
C TRP A 338 -11.68 -14.24 2.64
N PRO A 339 -12.94 -14.16 2.18
CA PRO A 339 -13.27 -13.62 0.85
C PRO A 339 -12.89 -12.13 0.71
N GLN A 340 -12.69 -11.41 1.82
CA GLN A 340 -12.23 -10.02 1.83
C GLN A 340 -10.74 -9.85 1.51
N LEU A 341 -9.93 -10.91 1.66
CA LEU A 341 -8.49 -10.84 1.34
C LEU A 341 -8.31 -10.83 -0.18
N SER A 342 -7.94 -9.70 -0.74
CA SER A 342 -7.72 -9.56 -2.17
C SER A 342 -6.24 -9.75 -2.53
N ASN A 343 -6.00 -10.51 -3.61
CA ASN A 343 -4.70 -10.57 -4.28
C ASN A 343 -4.59 -9.52 -5.39
N GLU A 344 -5.70 -8.85 -5.71
CA GLU A 344 -5.72 -7.86 -6.78
C GLU A 344 -4.99 -6.60 -6.33
N TYR A 345 -4.13 -6.12 -7.20
CA TYR A 345 -3.43 -4.87 -6.97
C TYR A 345 -4.29 -3.71 -7.48
N GLU A 346 -4.68 -2.84 -6.57
CA GLU A 346 -5.36 -1.60 -6.88
C GLU A 346 -4.49 -0.40 -6.48
N VAL A 347 -4.32 0.56 -7.39
CA VAL A 347 -3.61 1.82 -7.09
C VAL A 347 -4.35 2.62 -6.01
N ILE A 348 -5.67 2.54 -6.02
CA ILE A 348 -6.54 3.15 -5.01
C ILE A 348 -7.41 2.06 -4.41
N SER A 349 -7.30 1.88 -3.10
CA SER A 349 -8.10 0.95 -2.32
C SER A 349 -9.01 1.72 -1.37
N ARG A 350 -10.31 1.39 -1.34
CA ARG A 350 -11.28 2.09 -0.48
C ARG A 350 -11.33 1.47 0.91
N GLY A 351 -11.11 2.31 1.91
CA GLY A 351 -11.03 1.96 3.32
C GLY A 351 -9.61 1.72 3.82
N PHE A 352 -9.42 1.94 5.12
CA PHE A 352 -8.15 1.71 5.83
C PHE A 352 -8.05 0.27 6.36
N ASP A 353 -8.51 -0.70 5.58
CA ASP A 353 -8.49 -2.10 5.96
C ASP A 353 -7.21 -2.77 5.44
N PHE A 354 -6.24 -2.93 6.34
CA PHE A 354 -4.97 -3.58 6.02
C PHE A 354 -5.17 -5.04 5.56
N MET A 355 -6.04 -5.79 6.22
CA MET A 355 -6.30 -7.18 5.88
C MET A 355 -6.81 -7.30 4.44
N LYS A 356 -7.77 -6.46 4.07
CA LYS A 356 -8.33 -6.44 2.72
C LYS A 356 -7.32 -6.01 1.65
N HIS A 357 -6.52 -4.98 1.92
CA HIS A 357 -5.78 -4.29 0.88
C HIS A 357 -4.28 -4.54 0.89
N CYS A 358 -3.70 -4.97 2.01
CA CYS A 358 -2.26 -5.10 2.17
C CYS A 358 -1.79 -6.50 2.54
N PHE A 359 -2.62 -7.29 3.24
CA PHE A 359 -2.20 -8.56 3.85
C PHE A 359 -1.72 -9.60 2.83
N ARG A 360 -2.39 -9.71 1.67
CA ARG A 360 -2.00 -10.65 0.60
C ARG A 360 -1.18 -10.04 -0.53
N LYS A 361 -0.83 -8.78 -0.45
CA LYS A 361 0.05 -8.14 -1.45
C LYS A 361 1.46 -8.69 -1.32
N ASP A 362 2.07 -8.97 -2.47
CA ASP A 362 3.48 -9.31 -2.56
C ASP A 362 4.30 -8.04 -2.86
N TRP A 363 5.43 -7.88 -2.18
CA TRP A 363 6.38 -6.80 -2.43
C TRP A 363 7.06 -6.88 -3.81
N ILE A 364 7.04 -8.03 -4.48
CA ILE A 364 7.61 -8.18 -5.83
C ILE A 364 6.89 -7.29 -6.86
N TYR A 365 5.63 -6.96 -6.62
CA TYR A 365 4.81 -6.09 -7.48
C TYR A 365 4.82 -4.60 -7.07
N VAL A 366 5.82 -4.16 -6.35
CA VAL A 366 5.84 -2.89 -5.59
C VAL A 366 6.08 -1.64 -6.42
N ASP A 367 6.41 -1.77 -7.71
CA ASP A 367 6.50 -0.58 -8.59
C ASP A 367 5.18 0.19 -8.74
N LEU A 368 4.13 -0.25 -8.08
CA LEU A 368 2.82 0.34 -8.14
C LEU A 368 2.46 1.00 -6.80
N SER A 369 2.12 2.27 -6.85
CA SER A 369 1.61 3.00 -5.69
C SER A 369 0.25 2.47 -5.29
N CYS A 370 0.01 2.41 -3.99
CA CYS A 370 -1.31 2.10 -3.45
C CYS A 370 -1.65 3.16 -2.41
N LEU A 371 -2.74 3.86 -2.63
CA LEU A 371 -3.31 4.77 -1.64
C LEU A 371 -4.57 4.16 -1.04
N LEU A 372 -4.68 4.22 0.29
CA LEU A 372 -5.89 3.82 0.99
C LEU A 372 -6.78 5.06 1.17
N VAL A 373 -7.94 5.04 0.55
CA VAL A 373 -8.86 6.18 0.51
C VAL A 373 -9.97 5.94 1.53
N PRO A 374 -10.29 6.89 2.40
CA PRO A 374 -11.48 6.77 3.26
C PRO A 374 -12.74 6.43 2.45
N ILE A 375 -13.64 5.64 3.03
CA ILE A 375 -14.85 5.17 2.33
C ILE A 375 -15.75 6.34 1.89
N ASP A 376 -15.72 7.42 2.65
CA ASP A 376 -16.56 8.62 2.44
C ASP A 376 -15.92 9.66 1.50
N TYR A 377 -14.83 9.35 0.86
CA TYR A 377 -14.17 10.20 -0.13
C TYR A 377 -14.83 10.10 -1.51
#